data_e2d50b21b83dd8c2a24a0336dad8db28
#
_entry.id   e2d50b21b83dd8c2a24a0336dad8db28
#
_cell.length_a   1.000
_cell.length_b   1.000
_cell.length_c   1.000
_cell.angle_alpha   90.00
_cell.angle_beta   90.00
_cell.angle_gamma   90.00
#
_symmetry.space_group_name_H-M   'P 1'
#
loop_
_entity.id
_entity.type
_entity.pdbx_description
1 polymer ?
#
loop_
_entity_poly.entity_id
_entity_poly.type
_entity_poly.pdbx_seq_one_letter_code
_entity_poly.pdbx_strand_id
1 'polypeptide(L)'
;MIKELNDENLIIPLWQEAFSDSEEDILFFLNNCKNIKCLGYFDEKMLSSMLFLIDCKINGDEYKYIYAACTYKNKRCRGDMSKLLDYCKSNFNKVCLIPANDKLVDFYFERKFKIKYDLNEMQFDESEEIKEYLFEGCSLEKPFVLAHNL
;
A
#
# COMPACT_ATOMS: atom_id res chain seq x y z
N MET A 1 3.16 -10.23 -14.53
CA MET A 1 2.37 -9.19 -15.21
C MET A 1 1.66 -8.32 -14.17
N ILE A 2 1.76 -7.02 -14.32
CA ILE A 2 1.11 -6.06 -13.42
C ILE A 2 -0.10 -5.46 -14.11
N LYS A 3 -1.24 -5.45 -13.42
CA LYS A 3 -2.46 -4.82 -13.94
C LYS A 3 -3.36 -4.33 -12.83
N GLU A 4 -4.27 -3.44 -13.17
CA GLU A 4 -5.27 -2.95 -12.24
C GLU A 4 -6.16 -4.11 -11.78
N LEU A 5 -6.44 -4.17 -10.49
CA LEU A 5 -7.17 -5.26 -9.87
C LEU A 5 -8.46 -4.71 -9.25
N ASN A 6 -9.60 -5.17 -9.77
CA ASN A 6 -10.93 -4.73 -9.31
C ASN A 6 -11.81 -5.87 -8.82
N ASP A 7 -11.34 -7.10 -8.90
CA ASP A 7 -12.11 -8.30 -8.54
C ASP A 7 -12.01 -8.56 -7.04
N GLU A 8 -13.11 -8.32 -6.32
CA GLU A 8 -13.20 -8.56 -4.87
C GLU A 8 -12.89 -10.02 -4.52
N ASN A 9 -13.24 -10.95 -5.41
CA ASN A 9 -12.98 -12.38 -5.18
C ASN A 9 -11.49 -12.72 -5.19
N LEU A 10 -10.65 -11.86 -5.76
CA LEU A 10 -9.20 -12.00 -5.73
C LEU A 10 -8.58 -11.17 -4.59
N ILE A 11 -9.13 -10.00 -4.33
CA ILE A 11 -8.61 -9.08 -3.31
C ILE A 11 -8.83 -9.62 -1.90
N ILE A 12 -10.05 -10.04 -1.58
CA ILE A 12 -10.43 -10.42 -0.21
C ILE A 12 -9.59 -11.59 0.32
N PRO A 13 -9.40 -12.69 -0.41
CA PRO A 13 -8.59 -13.80 0.13
C PRO A 13 -7.15 -13.40 0.44
N LEU A 14 -6.51 -12.62 -0.43
CA LEU A 14 -5.14 -12.17 -0.19
C LEU A 14 -5.07 -11.21 1.01
N TRP A 15 -6.02 -10.27 1.09
CA TRP A 15 -6.10 -9.35 2.21
C TRP A 15 -6.26 -10.10 3.53
N GLN A 16 -7.17 -11.07 3.58
CA GLN A 16 -7.41 -11.85 4.80
C GLN A 16 -6.20 -12.67 5.23
N GLU A 17 -5.51 -13.30 4.28
CA GLU A 17 -4.28 -14.04 4.60
C GLU A 17 -3.22 -13.11 5.20
N ALA A 18 -3.07 -11.92 4.66
CA ALA A 18 -2.02 -10.99 5.07
C ALA A 18 -2.32 -10.26 6.38
N PHE A 19 -3.57 -9.85 6.59
CA PHE A 19 -3.93 -8.89 7.64
C PHE A 19 -5.02 -9.38 8.59
N SER A 20 -5.65 -10.51 8.32
CA SER A 20 -6.68 -11.14 9.18
C SER A 20 -7.93 -10.28 9.41
N ASP A 21 -8.21 -9.32 8.53
CA ASP A 21 -9.42 -8.52 8.62
C ASP A 21 -10.66 -9.30 8.18
N SER A 22 -11.83 -8.92 8.69
CA SER A 22 -13.09 -9.53 8.27
C SER A 22 -13.45 -9.10 6.84
N GLU A 23 -14.22 -9.93 6.15
CA GLU A 23 -14.75 -9.60 4.84
C GLU A 23 -15.57 -8.30 4.89
N GLU A 24 -16.35 -8.13 5.96
CA GLU A 24 -17.17 -6.93 6.16
C GLU A 24 -16.31 -5.66 6.20
N ASP A 25 -15.21 -5.68 6.96
CA ASP A 25 -14.30 -4.54 7.05
C ASP A 25 -13.62 -4.24 5.73
N ILE A 26 -13.19 -5.28 5.02
CA ILE A 26 -12.56 -5.12 3.70
C ILE A 26 -13.54 -4.49 2.72
N LEU A 27 -14.77 -4.99 2.67
CA LEU A 27 -15.80 -4.45 1.77
C LEU A 27 -16.15 -3.01 2.13
N PHE A 28 -16.23 -2.70 3.42
CA PHE A 28 -16.47 -1.32 3.86
C PHE A 28 -15.39 -0.39 3.31
N PHE A 29 -14.12 -0.77 3.46
CA PHE A 29 -13.00 0.03 2.95
C PHE A 29 -13.08 0.18 1.43
N LEU A 30 -13.27 -0.91 0.69
CA LEU A 30 -13.33 -0.88 -0.77
C LEU A 30 -14.48 -0.03 -1.29
N ASN A 31 -15.62 -0.02 -0.59
CA ASN A 31 -16.81 0.71 -1.03
C ASN A 31 -16.81 2.19 -0.61
N ASN A 32 -15.98 2.58 0.36
CA ASN A 32 -16.03 3.93 0.93
C ASN A 32 -14.76 4.76 0.73
N CYS A 33 -13.65 4.15 0.37
CA CYS A 33 -12.44 4.90 0.02
C CYS A 33 -12.60 5.44 -1.40
N LYS A 34 -12.62 6.77 -1.54
CA LYS A 34 -12.93 7.45 -2.81
C LYS A 34 -11.78 7.44 -3.81
N ASN A 35 -10.57 7.66 -3.33
CA ASN A 35 -9.40 7.93 -4.17
C ASN A 35 -8.46 6.74 -4.20
N ILE A 36 -8.98 5.60 -4.65
CA ILE A 36 -8.32 4.30 -4.53
C ILE A 36 -8.14 3.62 -5.89
N LYS A 37 -6.99 2.97 -6.04
CA LYS A 37 -6.71 2.06 -7.15
C LYS A 37 -5.94 0.87 -6.59
N CYS A 38 -6.26 -0.33 -7.02
CA CYS A 38 -5.51 -1.54 -6.65
C CYS A 38 -4.70 -2.04 -7.84
N LEU A 39 -3.45 -2.40 -7.59
CA LEU A 39 -2.58 -3.04 -8.58
C LEU A 39 -2.26 -4.44 -8.11
N GLY A 40 -2.34 -5.40 -9.02
CA GLY A 40 -2.00 -6.79 -8.77
C GLY A 40 -0.82 -7.24 -9.62
N TYR A 41 0.01 -8.10 -9.05
CA TYR A 41 1.04 -8.82 -9.79
C TYR A 41 0.57 -10.26 -10.01
N PHE A 42 0.52 -10.66 -11.27
CA PHE A 42 0.07 -11.99 -11.66
C PHE A 42 1.25 -12.82 -12.19
N ASP A 43 1.44 -13.97 -11.59
CA ASP A 43 2.37 -14.98 -12.07
C ASP A 43 1.54 -15.98 -12.87
N GLU A 44 1.74 -15.98 -14.19
CA GLU A 44 0.87 -16.66 -15.17
C GLU A 44 -0.56 -16.10 -15.04
N LYS A 45 -1.50 -16.81 -14.48
CA LYS A 45 -2.86 -16.33 -14.29
C LYS A 45 -3.25 -16.21 -12.80
N MET A 46 -2.26 -16.40 -11.92
CA MET A 46 -2.48 -16.43 -10.48
C MET A 46 -2.03 -15.13 -9.84
N LEU A 47 -2.90 -14.51 -9.06
CA LEU A 47 -2.52 -13.35 -8.26
C LEU A 47 -1.50 -13.77 -7.20
N SER A 48 -0.37 -13.07 -7.14
CA SER A 48 0.66 -13.32 -6.12
C SER A 48 0.78 -12.17 -5.12
N SER A 49 0.69 -10.94 -5.60
CA SER A 49 0.89 -9.74 -4.77
C SER A 49 -0.09 -8.66 -5.17
N MET A 50 -0.38 -7.75 -4.24
CA MET A 50 -1.18 -6.58 -4.53
C MET A 50 -0.74 -5.41 -3.67
N LEU A 51 -1.10 -4.21 -4.08
CA LEU A 51 -1.05 -3.01 -3.25
C LEU A 51 -2.16 -2.05 -3.70
N PHE A 52 -2.53 -1.16 -2.80
CA PHE A 52 -3.47 -0.09 -3.10
C PHE A 52 -2.71 1.23 -3.20
N LEU A 53 -3.16 2.07 -4.11
CA LEU A 53 -2.68 3.45 -4.24
C LEU A 53 -3.82 4.38 -3.87
N ILE A 54 -3.59 5.22 -2.87
CA ILE A 54 -4.58 6.19 -2.41
C ILE A 54 -4.00 7.59 -2.59
N ASP A 55 -4.78 8.48 -3.21
CA ASP A 55 -4.33 9.86 -3.41
C ASP A 55 -4.17 10.55 -2.05
N CYS A 56 -3.06 11.23 -1.86
CA CYS A 56 -2.80 12.00 -0.65
C CYS A 56 -1.93 13.21 -0.97
N LYS A 57 -1.73 14.06 0.03
CA LYS A 57 -0.83 15.21 -0.07
C LYS A 57 0.16 15.19 1.09
N ILE A 58 1.40 15.55 0.81
CA ILE A 58 2.41 15.79 1.84
C ILE A 58 2.88 17.23 1.64
N ASN A 59 2.63 18.08 2.64
CA ASN A 59 2.98 19.50 2.60
C ASN A 59 2.45 20.20 1.33
N GLY A 60 1.24 19.81 0.89
CA GLY A 60 0.59 20.37 -0.28
C GLY A 60 0.94 19.73 -1.61
N ASP A 61 1.95 18.87 -1.66
CA ASP A 61 2.33 18.15 -2.88
C ASP A 61 1.55 16.84 -3.01
N GLU A 62 1.12 16.52 -4.22
CA GLU A 62 0.37 15.30 -4.49
C GLU A 62 1.27 14.07 -4.51
N TYR A 63 0.88 13.04 -3.74
CA TYR A 63 1.55 11.75 -3.65
C TYR A 63 0.57 10.61 -3.85
N LYS A 64 1.08 9.45 -4.21
CA LYS A 64 0.34 8.18 -4.14
C LYS A 64 0.80 7.44 -2.89
N TYR A 65 -0.14 7.16 -2.00
CA TYR A 65 0.11 6.42 -0.78
C TYR A 65 -0.09 4.93 -1.03
N ILE A 66 0.94 4.14 -0.75
CA ILE A 66 0.88 2.68 -0.89
C ILE A 66 0.31 2.09 0.39
N TYR A 67 -0.79 1.35 0.26
CA TYR A 67 -1.51 0.77 1.37
C TYR A 67 -1.79 -0.72 1.12
N ALA A 68 -1.81 -1.52 2.19
CA ALA A 68 -2.13 -2.94 2.15
C ALA A 68 -1.28 -3.72 1.13
N ALA A 69 0.01 -3.37 1.02
CA ALA A 69 0.94 -4.08 0.16
C ALA A 69 1.20 -5.47 0.76
N CYS A 70 0.91 -6.51 0.01
CA CYS A 70 1.06 -7.88 0.51
C CYS A 70 1.25 -8.89 -0.61
N THR A 71 1.82 -10.03 -0.22
CA THR A 71 2.10 -11.16 -1.12
C THR A 71 1.63 -12.43 -0.42
N TYR A 72 1.00 -13.35 -1.16
CA TYR A 72 0.66 -14.67 -0.62
C TYR A 72 1.90 -15.33 -0.03
N LYS A 73 1.75 -16.01 1.12
CA LYS A 73 2.88 -16.63 1.82
C LYS A 73 3.66 -17.60 0.94
N ASN A 74 2.96 -18.37 0.12
CA ASN A 74 3.60 -19.35 -0.79
C ASN A 74 4.20 -18.71 -2.05
N LYS A 75 4.09 -17.39 -2.20
CA LYS A 75 4.62 -16.64 -3.35
C LYS A 75 5.70 -15.64 -2.95
N ARG A 76 6.09 -15.60 -1.67
CA ARG A 76 7.10 -14.67 -1.16
C ARG A 76 8.51 -15.02 -1.61
N CYS A 77 9.41 -14.04 -1.46
CA CYS A 77 10.85 -14.16 -1.78
C CYS A 77 11.15 -14.41 -3.26
N ARG A 78 10.25 -13.97 -4.15
CA ARG A 78 10.43 -14.06 -5.60
C ARG A 78 10.58 -12.71 -6.27
N GLY A 79 10.53 -11.63 -5.48
CA GLY A 79 10.66 -10.27 -5.99
C GLY A 79 9.39 -9.67 -6.58
N ASP A 80 8.24 -10.31 -6.41
CA ASP A 80 6.98 -9.81 -6.99
C ASP A 80 6.58 -8.45 -6.42
N MET A 81 6.68 -8.27 -5.10
CA MET A 81 6.38 -6.98 -4.47
C MET A 81 7.38 -5.91 -4.91
N SER A 82 8.66 -6.26 -5.05
CA SER A 82 9.67 -5.33 -5.54
C SER A 82 9.33 -4.84 -6.94
N LYS A 83 8.81 -5.71 -7.80
CA LYS A 83 8.37 -5.33 -9.15
C LYS A 83 7.18 -4.38 -9.12
N LEU A 84 6.22 -4.61 -8.20
CA LEU A 84 5.10 -3.69 -8.01
C LEU A 84 5.57 -2.31 -7.54
N LEU A 85 6.50 -2.28 -6.59
CA LEU A 85 7.05 -1.01 -6.08
C LEU A 85 7.83 -0.27 -7.17
N ASP A 86 8.61 -0.98 -7.97
CA ASP A 86 9.34 -0.39 -9.11
C ASP A 86 8.36 0.19 -10.13
N TYR A 87 7.28 -0.53 -10.41
CA TYR A 87 6.22 -0.04 -11.30
C TYR A 87 5.63 1.28 -10.78
N CYS A 88 5.33 1.35 -9.49
CA CYS A 88 4.78 2.57 -8.89
C CYS A 88 5.75 3.75 -9.02
N LYS A 89 7.03 3.53 -8.71
CA LYS A 89 8.05 4.58 -8.80
C LYS A 89 8.26 5.04 -10.24
N SER A 90 8.10 4.14 -11.22
CA SER A 90 8.28 4.48 -12.63
C SER A 90 7.08 5.21 -13.22
N ASN A 91 5.89 4.96 -12.70
CA ASN A 91 4.66 5.54 -13.25
C ASN A 91 4.14 6.75 -12.46
N PHE A 92 4.56 6.91 -11.22
CA PHE A 92 4.15 8.02 -10.36
C PHE A 92 5.40 8.65 -9.74
N ASN A 93 5.60 9.93 -9.98
CA ASN A 93 6.83 10.62 -9.56
C ASN A 93 6.98 10.69 -8.03
N LYS A 94 5.87 10.69 -7.31
CA LYS A 94 5.85 10.86 -5.86
C LYS A 94 4.99 9.78 -5.24
N VAL A 95 5.64 8.83 -4.56
CA VAL A 95 4.97 7.74 -3.86
C VAL A 95 5.45 7.68 -2.43
N CYS A 96 4.57 7.29 -1.52
CA CYS A 96 4.88 7.22 -0.10
C CYS A 96 4.18 6.04 0.56
N LEU A 97 4.59 5.72 1.77
CA LEU A 97 4.00 4.66 2.58
C LEU A 97 4.36 4.84 4.05
N ILE A 98 3.66 4.10 4.90
CA ILE A 98 3.99 4.01 6.33
C ILE A 98 4.48 2.59 6.57
N PRO A 99 5.78 2.39 6.92
CA PRO A 99 6.28 1.05 7.20
C PRO A 99 5.56 0.45 8.41
N ALA A 100 5.17 -0.81 8.30
CA ALA A 100 4.41 -1.47 9.36
C ALA A 100 5.29 -1.88 10.56
N ASN A 101 6.59 -2.10 10.33
CA ASN A 101 7.52 -2.54 11.37
C ASN A 101 8.96 -2.23 10.97
N ASP A 102 9.91 -2.48 11.89
CA ASP A 102 11.32 -2.15 11.67
C ASP A 102 11.95 -2.87 10.48
N LYS A 103 11.57 -4.12 10.23
CA LYS A 103 12.08 -4.87 9.07
C LYS A 103 11.65 -4.22 7.77
N LEU A 104 10.42 -3.73 7.72
CA LEU A 104 9.91 -3.08 6.52
C LEU A 104 10.50 -1.69 6.32
N VAL A 105 10.92 -1.00 7.38
CA VAL A 105 11.67 0.25 7.24
C VAL A 105 12.90 0.02 6.37
N ASP A 106 13.70 -1.00 6.71
CA ASP A 106 14.91 -1.33 5.96
C ASP A 106 14.58 -1.78 4.54
N PHE A 107 13.55 -2.61 4.40
CA PHE A 107 13.09 -3.12 3.10
C PHE A 107 12.76 -1.98 2.14
N TYR A 108 11.97 -1.01 2.60
CA TYR A 108 11.56 0.12 1.76
C TYR A 108 12.71 1.10 1.54
N PHE A 109 13.55 1.32 2.54
CA PHE A 109 14.70 2.20 2.41
C PHE A 109 15.66 1.69 1.32
N GLU A 110 15.91 0.39 1.28
CA GLU A 110 16.73 -0.23 0.23
C GLU A 110 16.11 -0.05 -1.16
N ARG A 111 14.80 0.10 -1.24
CA ARG A 111 14.07 0.32 -2.49
C ARG A 111 13.84 1.79 -2.82
N LYS A 112 14.67 2.66 -2.23
CA LYS A 112 14.71 4.11 -2.55
C LYS A 112 13.56 4.93 -1.97
N PHE A 113 12.85 4.43 -0.97
CA PHE A 113 11.94 5.23 -0.16
C PHE A 113 12.75 5.84 0.98
N LYS A 114 13.41 6.96 0.72
CA LYS A 114 14.45 7.51 1.61
C LYS A 114 14.10 8.84 2.26
N ILE A 115 13.02 9.48 1.84
CA ILE A 115 12.60 10.76 2.42
C ILE A 115 11.63 10.46 3.55
N LYS A 116 11.91 11.01 4.73
CA LYS A 116 11.09 10.77 5.92
C LYS A 116 10.26 12.00 6.25
N TYR A 117 8.96 11.78 6.49
CA TYR A 117 8.04 12.82 6.93
C TYR A 117 7.30 12.36 8.19
N ASP A 118 6.85 13.32 9.00
CA ASP A 118 5.96 13.03 10.13
C ASP A 118 4.54 12.75 9.59
N LEU A 119 3.75 11.96 10.33
CA LEU A 119 2.39 11.64 9.91
C LEU A 119 1.52 12.89 9.75
N ASN A 120 1.74 13.93 10.57
CA ASN A 120 0.95 15.14 10.50
C ASN A 120 1.23 16.00 9.26
N GLU A 121 2.25 15.67 8.48
CA GLU A 121 2.52 16.34 7.20
C GLU A 121 1.70 15.77 6.06
N MET A 122 1.05 14.61 6.27
CA MET A 122 0.30 13.89 5.25
C MET A 122 -1.21 14.08 5.44
N GLN A 123 -1.93 14.32 4.35
CA GLN A 123 -3.38 14.53 4.35
C GLN A 123 -4.05 13.68 3.29
N PHE A 124 -5.20 13.10 3.66
CA PHE A 124 -6.06 12.35 2.75
C PHE A 124 -7.40 13.06 2.58
N ASP A 125 -7.95 13.06 1.36
CA ASP A 125 -9.30 13.50 1.08
C ASP A 125 -10.25 12.30 1.20
N GLU A 126 -10.42 11.82 2.41
CA GLU A 126 -11.24 10.67 2.75
C GLU A 126 -12.02 10.95 4.04
N SER A 127 -13.04 10.11 4.32
CA SER A 127 -13.77 10.21 5.59
C SER A 127 -12.87 9.86 6.78
N GLU A 128 -13.26 10.29 7.98
CA GLU A 128 -12.52 9.96 9.21
C GLU A 128 -12.43 8.44 9.42
N GLU A 129 -13.49 7.70 9.09
CA GLU A 129 -13.50 6.25 9.21
C GLU A 129 -12.47 5.61 8.28
N ILE A 130 -12.37 6.07 7.04
CA ILE A 130 -11.37 5.56 6.10
C ILE A 130 -9.96 5.93 6.55
N LYS A 131 -9.75 7.15 7.06
CA LYS A 131 -8.44 7.54 7.59
C LYS A 131 -7.97 6.63 8.71
N GLU A 132 -8.86 6.15 9.56
CA GLU A 132 -8.53 5.19 10.61
C GLU A 132 -7.92 3.92 10.00
N TYR A 133 -8.53 3.38 8.93
CA TYR A 133 -7.96 2.22 8.23
C TYR A 133 -6.55 2.51 7.71
N LEU A 134 -6.35 3.69 7.11
CA LEU A 134 -5.08 4.04 6.47
C LEU A 134 -3.92 4.18 7.45
N PHE A 135 -4.20 4.46 8.72
CA PHE A 135 -3.19 4.59 9.76
C PHE A 135 -3.07 3.36 10.67
N GLU A 136 -3.87 2.31 10.44
CA GLU A 136 -3.78 1.05 11.19
C GLU A 136 -2.61 0.19 10.72
N GLY A 137 -2.29 -0.83 11.53
CA GLY A 137 -1.35 -1.88 11.15
C GLY A 137 0.12 -1.55 11.34
N CYS A 138 0.42 -0.39 11.92
CA CYS A 138 1.80 -0.01 12.21
C CYS A 138 2.16 -0.37 13.63
N SER A 139 3.22 -1.16 13.82
CA SER A 139 3.74 -1.55 15.13
C SER A 139 4.93 -0.71 15.58
N LEU A 140 5.32 0.29 14.80
CA LEU A 140 6.38 1.21 15.19
C LEU A 140 5.92 2.08 16.36
N GLU A 141 6.81 2.31 17.33
CA GLU A 141 6.53 3.18 18.47
C GLU A 141 6.20 4.61 18.02
N LYS A 142 6.92 5.10 17.02
CA LYS A 142 6.68 6.41 16.41
C LYS A 142 6.52 6.24 14.91
N PRO A 143 5.29 6.00 14.42
CA PRO A 143 5.06 5.85 12.98
C PRO A 143 5.49 7.08 12.19
N PHE A 144 5.97 6.86 10.99
CA PHE A 144 6.39 7.93 10.08
C PHE A 144 6.15 7.53 8.63
N VAL A 145 6.23 8.52 7.74
CA VAL A 145 6.06 8.31 6.31
C VAL A 145 7.43 8.19 5.65
N LEU A 146 7.60 7.19 4.79
CA LEU A 146 8.74 7.11 3.88
C LEU A 146 8.26 7.42 2.47
N ALA A 147 9.02 8.21 1.76
CA ALA A 147 8.65 8.67 0.43
C ALA A 147 9.78 8.50 -0.58
N HIS A 148 9.36 8.31 -1.84
CA HIS A 148 10.20 8.38 -3.02
C HIS A 148 9.73 9.55 -3.86
N ASN A 149 10.65 10.38 -4.33
CA ASN A 149 10.37 11.57 -5.10
C ASN A 149 11.43 11.71 -6.18
N LEU A 150 11.01 11.91 -7.40
CA LEU A 150 11.92 12.22 -8.50
C LEU A 150 12.31 13.68 -8.51
#